data_0f965c13ee7b4be42ef0ff63c5b9c262
#
_entry.id   0f965c13ee7b4be42ef0ff63c5b9c262
#
_cell.length_a   1.000
_cell.length_b   1.000
_cell.length_c   1.000
_cell.angle_alpha   90.00
_cell.angle_beta   90.00
_cell.angle_gamma   90.00
#
_symmetry.space_group_name_H-M   'P 1'
#
loop_
_entity.id
_entity.type
_entity.pdbx_description
1 polymer ?
#
loop_
_entity_poly.entity_id
_entity_poly.type
_entity_poly.pdbx_seq_one_letter_code
_entity_poly.pdbx_strand_id
1 'polypeptide(L)'
;MPLILLISLSGCSSIPADQQSDSRDPYENTNRSVFAFNLLTDDYVLEPVAKTYKDTVPLPAQTALSNHVEWVGLPSTVLNSSFQGKLENATLASLRFLVNGLTFGLVDLMENEDEPEPKDFGQTLAFTG
;
A
#
# COMPACT_ATOMS: atom_id res chain seq x y z
N MET A 1 25.16 -7.94 20.76
CA MET A 1 24.80 -6.51 20.88
C MET A 1 23.88 -6.18 19.69
N PRO A 2 22.59 -5.89 19.88
CA PRO A 2 21.71 -5.51 18.78
C PRO A 2 21.93 -4.03 18.47
N LEU A 3 22.39 -3.72 17.28
CA LEU A 3 22.47 -2.36 16.75
C LEU A 3 21.05 -1.92 16.39
N ILE A 4 20.40 -1.22 17.31
CA ILE A 4 19.12 -0.56 17.07
C ILE A 4 19.39 0.62 16.14
N LEU A 5 19.07 0.48 14.86
CA LEU A 5 19.08 1.56 13.89
C LEU A 5 17.89 2.48 14.20
N LEU A 6 18.12 3.49 15.03
CA LEU A 6 17.21 4.60 15.25
C LEU A 6 17.15 5.42 13.97
N ILE A 7 16.22 5.09 13.08
CA ILE A 7 15.83 5.98 11.99
C ILE A 7 15.03 7.11 12.64
N SER A 8 15.72 8.21 12.93
CA SER A 8 15.08 9.46 13.35
C SER A 8 14.29 10.01 12.16
N LEU A 9 12.95 9.86 12.21
CA LEU A 9 12.03 10.59 11.34
C LEU A 9 12.04 12.09 11.73
N SER A 10 13.11 12.79 11.38
CA SER A 10 13.14 14.26 11.44
C SER A 10 12.68 14.82 10.08
N GLY A 11 11.42 14.56 9.72
CA GLY A 11 10.81 14.98 8.46
C GLY A 11 10.05 16.29 8.49
N CYS A 12 10.21 17.13 9.52
CA CYS A 12 9.69 18.49 9.50
C CYS A 12 10.82 19.49 9.23
N SER A 13 11.29 19.57 7.97
CA SER A 13 12.08 20.72 7.55
C SER A 13 11.14 21.88 7.27
N SER A 14 11.16 22.91 8.10
CA SER A 14 10.53 24.19 7.79
C SER A 14 11.22 24.78 6.55
N ILE A 15 10.48 24.91 5.44
CA ILE A 15 10.98 25.58 4.23
C ILE A 15 11.13 27.06 4.57
N PRO A 16 12.30 27.67 4.30
CA PRO A 16 12.47 29.12 4.44
C PRO A 16 11.42 29.87 3.64
N ALA A 17 10.89 30.97 4.20
CA ALA A 17 9.79 31.74 3.60
C ALA A 17 10.10 32.31 2.21
N ASP A 18 11.39 32.45 1.87
CA ASP A 18 11.88 32.92 0.57
C ASP A 18 11.82 31.86 -0.54
N GLN A 19 11.59 30.58 -0.18
CA GLN A 19 11.44 29.47 -1.12
C GLN A 19 9.97 29.06 -1.34
N GLN A 20 9.03 29.75 -0.73
CA GLN A 20 7.61 29.53 -0.96
C GLN A 20 7.20 30.11 -2.31
N SER A 21 6.89 29.27 -3.28
CA SER A 21 6.52 29.71 -4.63
C SER A 21 5.04 30.11 -4.78
N ASP A 22 4.15 29.56 -3.96
CA ASP A 22 2.71 29.91 -3.92
C ASP A 22 2.20 29.89 -2.48
N SER A 23 1.42 30.93 -2.13
CA SER A 23 0.73 31.00 -0.81
C SER A 23 -0.33 29.91 -0.63
N ARG A 24 -0.76 29.23 -1.70
CA ARG A 24 -1.72 28.13 -1.69
C ARG A 24 -1.07 26.77 -1.45
N ASP A 25 0.21 26.63 -1.82
CA ASP A 25 1.01 25.42 -1.58
C ASP A 25 2.37 25.79 -0.96
N PRO A 26 2.43 25.95 0.36
CA PRO A 26 3.66 26.29 1.06
C PRO A 26 4.74 25.22 0.96
N TYR A 27 4.41 24.01 0.50
CA TYR A 27 5.31 22.86 0.39
C TYR A 27 5.67 22.52 -1.07
N GLU A 28 5.31 23.33 -2.05
CA GLU A 28 5.51 23.04 -3.48
C GLU A 28 6.94 22.60 -3.81
N ASN A 29 7.95 23.33 -3.34
CA ASN A 29 9.36 23.01 -3.62
C ASN A 29 9.78 21.67 -3.02
N THR A 30 9.31 21.37 -1.79
CA THR A 30 9.56 20.06 -1.15
C THR A 30 8.84 18.94 -1.89
N ASN A 31 7.58 19.15 -2.25
CA ASN A 31 6.78 18.17 -2.99
C ASN A 31 7.41 17.87 -4.35
N ARG A 32 7.89 18.88 -5.07
CA ARG A 32 8.62 18.71 -6.35
C ARG A 32 9.92 17.93 -6.16
N SER A 33 10.68 18.21 -5.10
CA SER A 33 11.93 17.50 -4.82
C SER A 33 11.68 16.02 -4.47
N VAL A 34 10.67 15.76 -3.64
CA VAL A 34 10.25 14.39 -3.29
C VAL A 34 9.74 13.65 -4.53
N PHE A 35 8.96 14.31 -5.36
CA PHE A 35 8.47 13.74 -6.62
C PHE A 35 9.61 13.40 -7.58
N ALA A 36 10.57 14.30 -7.76
CA ALA A 36 11.75 14.04 -8.60
C ALA A 36 12.59 12.88 -8.06
N PHE A 37 12.77 12.79 -6.73
CA PHE A 37 13.44 11.65 -6.09
C PHE A 37 12.68 10.33 -6.33
N ASN A 38 11.36 10.34 -6.22
CA ASN A 38 10.53 9.17 -6.46
C ASN A 38 10.64 8.70 -7.92
N LEU A 39 10.60 9.63 -8.89
CA LEU A 39 10.80 9.29 -10.31
C LEU A 39 12.17 8.67 -10.57
N LEU A 40 13.24 9.26 -10.02
CA LEU A 40 14.59 8.69 -10.15
C LEU A 40 14.68 7.30 -9.53
N THR A 41 14.05 7.08 -8.39
CA THR A 41 14.01 5.78 -7.72
C THR A 41 13.23 4.77 -8.56
N ASP A 42 12.12 5.19 -9.17
CA ASP A 42 11.34 4.33 -10.07
C ASP A 42 12.18 3.91 -11.29
N ASP A 43 12.72 4.89 -12.02
CA ASP A 43 13.48 4.64 -13.27
C ASP A 43 14.74 3.80 -13.05
N TYR A 44 15.51 4.08 -11.99
CA TYR A 44 16.80 3.45 -11.78
C TYR A 44 16.79 2.21 -10.89
N VAL A 45 15.76 2.03 -10.09
CA VAL A 45 15.68 0.91 -9.12
C VAL A 45 14.44 0.07 -9.35
N LEU A 46 13.24 0.65 -9.23
CA LEU A 46 12.00 -0.13 -9.22
C LEU A 46 11.70 -0.73 -10.59
N GLU A 47 11.81 0.04 -11.66
CA GLU A 47 11.54 -0.45 -13.02
C GLU A 47 12.48 -1.58 -13.43
N PRO A 48 13.83 -1.49 -13.30
CA PRO A 48 14.74 -2.60 -13.61
C PRO A 48 14.48 -3.85 -12.77
N VAL A 49 14.21 -3.68 -11.47
CA VAL A 49 13.89 -4.80 -10.57
C VAL A 49 12.57 -5.46 -10.98
N ALA A 50 11.53 -4.67 -11.27
CA ALA A 50 10.25 -5.18 -11.70
C ALA A 50 10.32 -5.91 -13.04
N LYS A 51 11.08 -5.40 -14.00
CA LYS A 51 11.34 -6.08 -15.30
C LYS A 51 12.06 -7.40 -15.07
N THR A 52 13.16 -7.39 -14.31
CA THR A 52 13.91 -8.61 -14.02
C THR A 52 13.05 -9.67 -13.32
N TYR A 53 12.23 -9.25 -12.34
CA TYR A 53 11.27 -10.14 -11.68
C TYR A 53 10.28 -10.74 -12.66
N LYS A 54 9.67 -9.91 -13.51
CA LYS A 54 8.67 -10.35 -14.51
C LYS A 54 9.25 -11.32 -15.53
N ASP A 55 10.51 -11.11 -15.94
CA ASP A 55 11.16 -11.94 -16.96
C ASP A 55 11.74 -13.23 -16.38
N THR A 56 12.07 -13.27 -15.09
CA THR A 56 12.78 -14.39 -14.46
C THR A 56 11.85 -15.32 -13.67
N VAL A 57 10.82 -14.76 -13.01
CA VAL A 57 9.92 -15.53 -12.15
C VAL A 57 8.79 -16.14 -12.98
N PRO A 58 8.54 -17.46 -12.91
CA PRO A 58 7.43 -18.10 -13.63
C PRO A 58 6.07 -17.51 -13.22
N LEU A 59 5.15 -17.38 -14.18
CA LEU A 59 3.84 -16.79 -13.96
C LEU A 59 3.07 -17.39 -12.75
N PRO A 60 3.05 -18.73 -12.51
CA PRO A 60 2.35 -19.27 -11.34
C PRO A 60 2.92 -18.78 -10.01
N ALA A 61 4.24 -18.52 -9.93
CA ALA A 61 4.87 -18.00 -8.74
C ALA A 61 4.57 -16.50 -8.56
N GLN A 62 4.48 -15.74 -9.65
CA GLN A 62 4.03 -14.34 -9.61
C GLN A 62 2.58 -14.26 -9.10
N THR A 63 1.68 -15.10 -9.62
CA THR A 63 0.28 -15.16 -9.18
C THR A 63 0.19 -15.54 -7.70
N ALA A 64 0.91 -16.56 -7.25
CA ALA A 64 0.91 -16.97 -5.86
C ALA A 64 1.39 -15.85 -4.92
N LEU A 65 2.42 -15.10 -5.33
CA LEU A 65 2.91 -13.95 -4.55
C LEU A 65 1.89 -12.81 -4.52
N SER A 66 1.26 -12.49 -5.65
CA SER A 66 0.19 -11.48 -5.73
C SER A 66 -0.96 -11.83 -4.78
N ASN A 67 -1.48 -13.05 -4.88
CA ASN A 67 -2.55 -13.54 -4.02
C ASN A 67 -2.17 -13.45 -2.53
N HIS A 68 -0.92 -13.79 -2.19
CA HIS A 68 -0.45 -13.69 -0.81
C HIS A 68 -0.42 -12.24 -0.31
N VAL A 69 0.05 -11.31 -1.12
CA VAL A 69 0.08 -9.87 -0.77
C VAL A 69 -1.34 -9.33 -0.57
N GLU A 70 -2.27 -9.67 -1.45
CA GLU A 70 -3.68 -9.32 -1.33
C GLU A 70 -4.30 -9.91 -0.05
N TRP A 71 -4.06 -11.19 0.21
CA TRP A 71 -4.52 -11.87 1.42
C TRP A 71 -4.04 -11.19 2.72
N VAL A 72 -2.77 -10.81 2.78
CA VAL A 72 -2.21 -10.07 3.94
C VAL A 72 -2.89 -8.71 4.12
N GLY A 73 -3.40 -8.10 3.06
CA GLY A 73 -4.14 -6.84 3.10
C GLY A 73 -5.58 -6.95 3.62
N LEU A 74 -6.20 -8.15 3.55
CA LEU A 74 -7.60 -8.34 3.92
C LEU A 74 -7.96 -7.94 5.36
N PRO A 75 -7.14 -8.21 6.40
CA PRO A 75 -7.46 -7.76 7.75
C PRO A 75 -7.61 -6.24 7.88
N SER A 76 -6.79 -5.47 7.15
CA SER A 76 -6.94 -4.01 7.08
C SER A 76 -8.27 -3.62 6.44
N THR A 77 -8.63 -4.27 5.34
CA THR A 77 -9.93 -4.06 4.67
C THR A 77 -11.11 -4.39 5.59
N VAL A 78 -11.04 -5.48 6.36
CA VAL A 78 -12.09 -5.85 7.35
C VAL A 78 -12.29 -4.74 8.38
N LEU A 79 -11.20 -4.28 9.00
CA LEU A 79 -11.27 -3.24 10.04
C LEU A 79 -11.80 -1.93 9.48
N ASN A 80 -11.25 -1.45 8.38
CA ASN A 80 -11.62 -0.17 7.79
C ASN A 80 -13.05 -0.20 7.23
N SER A 81 -13.48 -1.29 6.62
CA SER A 81 -14.87 -1.47 6.17
C SER A 81 -15.85 -1.47 7.34
N SER A 82 -15.48 -2.11 8.45
CA SER A 82 -16.30 -2.11 9.67
C SER A 82 -16.45 -0.70 10.25
N PHE A 83 -15.38 0.09 10.32
CA PHE A 83 -15.43 1.48 10.78
C PHE A 83 -16.23 2.40 9.84
N GLN A 84 -16.26 2.09 8.54
CA GLN A 84 -17.05 2.81 7.54
C GLN A 84 -18.52 2.32 7.49
N GLY A 85 -18.93 1.35 8.30
CA GLY A 85 -20.28 0.78 8.28
C GLY A 85 -20.57 -0.11 7.05
N LYS A 86 -19.57 -0.46 6.26
CA LYS A 86 -19.68 -1.31 5.07
C LYS A 86 -19.58 -2.78 5.46
N LEU A 87 -20.60 -3.28 6.16
CA LEU A 87 -20.61 -4.62 6.74
C LEU A 87 -20.54 -5.74 5.70
N GLU A 88 -21.13 -5.55 4.54
CA GLU A 88 -21.06 -6.51 3.43
C GLU A 88 -19.60 -6.70 2.99
N ASN A 89 -18.90 -5.60 2.71
CA ASN A 89 -17.49 -5.61 2.34
C ASN A 89 -16.58 -6.21 3.44
N ALA A 90 -16.86 -5.89 4.70
CA ALA A 90 -16.15 -6.47 5.83
C ALA A 90 -16.36 -7.99 5.94
N THR A 91 -17.58 -8.46 5.67
CA THR A 91 -17.90 -9.89 5.68
C THR A 91 -17.21 -10.62 4.53
N LEU A 92 -17.26 -10.10 3.31
CA LEU A 92 -16.55 -10.67 2.15
C LEU A 92 -15.05 -10.75 2.40
N ALA A 93 -14.43 -9.68 2.89
CA ALA A 93 -13.01 -9.65 3.21
C ALA A 93 -12.65 -10.68 4.31
N SER A 94 -13.52 -10.84 5.32
CA SER A 94 -13.33 -11.84 6.37
C SER A 94 -13.40 -13.26 5.84
N LEU A 95 -14.38 -13.57 5.00
CA LEU A 95 -14.53 -14.89 4.38
C LEU A 95 -13.33 -15.23 3.50
N ARG A 96 -12.91 -14.29 2.62
CA ARG A 96 -11.71 -14.48 1.79
C ARG A 96 -10.46 -14.67 2.64
N PHE A 97 -10.31 -13.91 3.72
CA PHE A 97 -9.18 -14.07 4.62
C PHE A 97 -9.12 -15.48 5.23
N LEU A 98 -10.25 -16.00 5.71
CA LEU A 98 -10.31 -17.32 6.33
C LEU A 98 -10.13 -18.45 5.30
N VAL A 99 -10.83 -18.38 4.16
CA VAL A 99 -10.79 -19.43 3.13
C VAL A 99 -9.41 -19.48 2.47
N ASN A 100 -8.89 -18.35 2.00
CA ASN A 100 -7.58 -18.30 1.37
C ASN A 100 -6.45 -18.51 2.37
N GLY A 101 -6.70 -18.29 3.66
CA GLY A 101 -5.78 -18.61 4.75
C GLY A 101 -5.41 -20.09 4.85
N LEU A 102 -6.24 -21.00 4.33
CA LEU A 102 -5.93 -22.43 4.25
C LEU A 102 -4.69 -22.73 3.39
N THR A 103 -4.38 -21.84 2.45
CA THR A 103 -3.19 -21.91 1.59
C THR A 103 -2.19 -20.79 1.92
N PHE A 104 -2.32 -20.12 3.07
CA PHE A 104 -1.58 -18.89 3.39
C PHE A 104 -1.74 -17.80 2.33
N GLY A 105 -2.89 -17.75 1.67
CA GLY A 105 -3.18 -16.81 0.60
C GLY A 105 -2.42 -17.05 -0.71
N LEU A 106 -1.68 -18.15 -0.84
CA LEU A 106 -0.94 -18.45 -2.08
C LEU A 106 -1.85 -18.83 -3.25
N VAL A 107 -3.02 -19.36 -2.95
CA VAL A 107 -4.05 -19.69 -3.93
C VAL A 107 -5.33 -18.96 -3.56
N ASP A 108 -5.91 -18.28 -4.53
CA ASP A 108 -7.25 -17.70 -4.35
C ASP A 108 -8.30 -18.80 -4.56
N LEU A 109 -8.85 -19.29 -3.44
CA LEU A 109 -9.89 -20.32 -3.43
C LEU A 109 -11.29 -19.74 -3.69
N MET A 110 -11.41 -18.43 -3.79
CA MET A 110 -12.66 -17.70 -4.02
C MET A 110 -12.60 -16.83 -5.29
N GLU A 111 -11.79 -17.21 -6.28
CA GLU A 111 -11.57 -16.46 -7.52
C GLU A 111 -12.85 -16.11 -8.29
N ASN A 112 -13.88 -16.97 -8.19
CA ASN A 112 -15.16 -16.78 -8.89
C ASN A 112 -16.22 -16.06 -8.03
N GLU A 113 -15.89 -15.67 -6.82
CA GLU A 113 -16.80 -14.96 -5.91
C GLU A 113 -16.54 -13.43 -5.95
N ASP A 114 -17.49 -12.65 -5.43
CA ASP A 114 -17.34 -11.21 -5.33
C ASP A 114 -16.07 -10.83 -4.56
N GLU A 115 -15.33 -9.84 -5.10
CA GLU A 115 -14.12 -9.34 -4.45
C GLU A 115 -14.44 -8.20 -3.49
N PRO A 116 -13.87 -8.21 -2.28
CA PRO A 116 -14.00 -7.09 -1.37
C PRO A 116 -13.23 -5.88 -1.91
N GLU A 117 -13.86 -4.73 -1.85
CA GLU A 117 -13.23 -3.47 -2.20
C GLU A 117 -12.13 -3.12 -1.17
N PRO A 118 -10.87 -2.92 -1.57
CA PRO A 118 -9.79 -2.57 -0.64
C PRO A 118 -10.11 -1.28 0.13
N LYS A 119 -9.93 -1.30 1.45
CA LYS A 119 -10.16 -0.16 2.33
C LYS A 119 -8.94 0.11 3.19
N ASP A 120 -8.58 1.37 3.30
CA ASP A 120 -7.47 1.84 4.11
C ASP A 120 -7.91 2.85 5.19
N PHE A 121 -6.98 3.17 6.07
CA PHE A 121 -7.24 4.09 7.17
C PHE A 121 -7.45 5.54 6.71
N GLY A 122 -6.81 5.96 5.62
CA GLY A 122 -7.00 7.29 5.05
C GLY A 122 -8.44 7.49 4.55
N GLN A 123 -9.00 6.48 3.87
CA GLN A 123 -10.41 6.48 3.46
C GLN A 123 -11.35 6.50 4.67
N THR A 124 -11.01 5.78 5.74
CA THR A 124 -11.82 5.76 6.98
C THR A 124 -11.83 7.13 7.64
N LEU A 125 -10.70 7.82 7.73
CA LEU A 125 -10.64 9.19 8.25
C LEU A 125 -11.44 10.17 7.38
N ALA A 126 -11.35 10.07 6.06
CA ALA A 126 -12.10 10.92 5.14
C ALA A 126 -13.63 10.67 5.23
N PHE A 127 -14.05 9.46 5.58
CA PHE A 127 -15.46 9.12 5.77
C PHE A 127 -16.05 9.68 7.06
N THR A 128 -15.24 9.81 8.12
CA THR A 128 -15.66 10.26 9.45
C THR A 128 -15.50 11.78 9.67
N GLY A 129 -14.80 12.49 8.81
CA GLY A 129 -14.55 13.95 8.87
C GLY A 129 -15.49 14.72 7.99
#